data_a1cc309270f3cd2e888209e8b73e0342
#
_entry.id   a1cc309270f3cd2e888209e8b73e0342
#
_cell.length_a   1.000
_cell.length_b   1.000
_cell.length_c   1.000
_cell.angle_alpha   90.00
_cell.angle_beta   90.00
_cell.angle_gamma   90.00
#
_symmetry.space_group_name_H-M   'P 1'
#
loop_
_entity.id
_entity.type
_entity.pdbx_description
1 polymer ?
#
loop_
_entity_poly.entity_id
_entity_poly.type
_entity_poly.pdbx_seq_one_letter_code
_entity_poly.pdbx_strand_id
1 'polypeptide(L)'
;MHYLGNDKSPVYFHSCGGTMRILAVEDEPEYLEMLKLVMKSVGHSIIVASNGVEALNLIEGEKIDVILSDVRMPDMGGVEFHQKVREKPEFANTPFIFLTGVSDLNAVKAVCQPGRDLLLSKPFPVDQLLKLFSGALK
;
A
#
# COMPACT_ATOMS: atom_id res chain seq x y z
N MET A 1 -6.44 14.54 -2.14
CA MET A 1 -6.37 13.15 -1.77
C MET A 1 -7.50 12.37 -2.41
N HIS A 2 -7.17 11.21 -2.93
CA HIS A 2 -8.17 10.40 -3.57
C HIS A 2 -8.23 9.05 -2.98
N TYR A 3 -9.40 8.66 -2.50
CA TYR A 3 -9.65 7.29 -2.19
C TYR A 3 -10.46 6.73 -3.30
N LEU A 4 -10.13 5.50 -3.67
CA LEU A 4 -11.00 4.83 -4.52
C LEU A 4 -11.73 3.84 -3.73
N GLY A 5 -12.21 4.05 -2.72
CA GLY A 5 -13.05 3.21 -1.99
C GLY A 5 -14.39 3.62 -2.26
N ASN A 6 -15.37 3.17 -1.66
CA ASN A 6 -16.61 3.48 -1.91
C ASN A 6 -17.03 4.63 -1.28
N ASP A 7 -16.27 5.46 -1.06
CA ASP A 7 -16.83 6.60 -0.77
C ASP A 7 -17.49 6.84 0.50
N LYS A 8 -18.26 6.07 0.97
CA LYS A 8 -18.93 6.37 2.12
C LYS A 8 -18.17 6.11 3.32
N SER A 9 -17.40 5.05 3.34
CA SER A 9 -16.69 4.62 4.50
C SER A 9 -15.29 4.40 4.12
N PRO A 10 -14.42 5.32 4.33
CA PRO A 10 -13.00 5.09 4.05
C PRO A 10 -12.53 3.87 4.78
N VAL A 11 -11.60 3.18 4.18
CA VAL A 11 -10.99 2.04 4.82
C VAL A 11 -10.06 2.56 5.89
N TYR A 12 -10.20 2.03 7.09
CA TYR A 12 -9.28 2.35 8.17
C TYR A 12 -8.48 1.10 8.47
N PHE A 13 -7.21 1.27 8.68
CA PHE A 13 -6.35 0.16 8.99
C PHE A 13 -6.14 0.14 10.50
N HIS A 14 -6.83 -0.77 11.16
CA HIS A 14 -6.76 -0.86 12.59
C HIS A 14 -5.90 -2.01 12.98
N SER A 15 -5.03 -1.79 13.91
CA SER A 15 -4.27 -2.87 14.47
C SER A 15 -4.88 -3.38 15.74
N CYS A 16 -5.99 -2.85 16.15
CA CYS A 16 -6.61 -3.23 17.41
C CYS A 16 -5.66 -3.09 18.56
N GLY A 17 -4.88 -2.04 18.55
CA GLY A 17 -3.92 -1.80 19.59
C GLY A 17 -2.60 -2.48 19.36
N GLY A 18 -2.45 -3.27 18.32
CA GLY A 18 -1.21 -3.95 18.03
C GLY A 18 -0.45 -3.28 16.90
N THR A 19 0.66 -3.88 16.54
CA THR A 19 1.51 -3.40 15.48
C THR A 19 1.15 -4.10 14.18
N MET A 20 0.98 -3.33 13.11
CA MET A 20 0.77 -3.91 11.79
C MET A 20 2.10 -4.13 11.10
N ARG A 21 2.15 -5.13 10.26
CA ARG A 21 3.29 -5.37 9.39
C ARG A 21 2.95 -4.86 8.01
N ILE A 22 3.74 -3.94 7.51
CA ILE A 22 3.46 -3.25 6.26
C ILE A 22 4.56 -3.57 5.27
N LEU A 23 4.16 -3.91 4.04
CA LEU A 23 5.11 -4.06 2.96
C LEU A 23 5.02 -2.82 2.08
N ALA A 24 6.14 -2.17 1.85
CA ALA A 24 6.19 -1.02 0.97
C ALA A 24 7.06 -1.34 -0.23
N VAL A 25 6.51 -1.17 -1.43
CA VAL A 25 7.20 -1.47 -2.67
C VAL A 25 7.36 -0.18 -3.45
N GLU A 26 8.59 0.27 -3.60
CA GLU A 26 8.86 1.58 -4.17
C GLU A 26 10.31 1.61 -4.62
N ASP A 27 10.57 2.08 -5.83
CA ASP A 27 11.94 2.09 -6.33
C ASP A 27 12.68 3.40 -6.07
N GLU A 28 12.01 4.42 -5.57
CA GLU A 28 12.66 5.69 -5.26
C GLU A 28 13.10 5.71 -3.80
N PRO A 29 14.39 5.80 -3.53
CA PRO A 29 14.87 5.71 -2.15
C PRO A 29 14.29 6.76 -1.21
N GLU A 30 14.07 7.97 -1.71
CA GLU A 30 13.51 9.03 -0.86
C GLU A 30 12.11 8.67 -0.37
N TYR A 31 11.28 8.10 -1.24
CA TYR A 31 9.96 7.69 -0.82
C TYR A 31 10.02 6.52 0.16
N LEU A 32 10.94 5.58 -0.06
CA LEU A 32 11.11 4.48 0.89
C LEU A 32 11.50 4.98 2.27
N GLU A 33 12.44 5.93 2.33
CA GLU A 33 12.86 6.46 3.62
C GLU A 33 11.72 7.19 4.31
N MET A 34 10.94 7.95 3.55
CA MET A 34 9.80 8.64 4.11
C MET A 34 8.78 7.66 4.65
N LEU A 35 8.48 6.59 3.89
CA LEU A 35 7.52 5.60 4.35
C LEU A 35 8.00 4.90 5.61
N LYS A 36 9.29 4.59 5.68
CA LYS A 36 9.85 3.98 6.89
C LYS A 36 9.66 4.87 8.10
N LEU A 37 9.96 6.16 7.94
CA LEU A 37 9.85 7.09 9.06
C LEU A 37 8.40 7.24 9.50
N VAL A 38 7.49 7.35 8.54
CA VAL A 38 6.08 7.53 8.87
C VAL A 38 5.55 6.32 9.61
N MET A 39 5.85 5.12 9.12
CA MET A 39 5.30 3.93 9.76
C MET A 39 5.88 3.72 11.14
N LYS A 40 7.16 4.00 11.32
CA LYS A 40 7.76 3.89 12.66
C LYS A 40 7.14 4.88 13.61
N SER A 41 6.80 6.07 13.13
CA SER A 41 6.24 7.10 14.01
C SER A 41 4.89 6.72 14.56
N VAL A 42 4.17 5.82 13.89
CA VAL A 42 2.87 5.35 14.40
C VAL A 42 2.95 3.93 14.93
N GLY A 43 4.16 3.40 15.11
CA GLY A 43 4.34 2.15 15.82
C GLY A 43 4.20 0.88 15.00
N HIS A 44 4.30 0.98 13.68
CA HIS A 44 4.18 -0.21 12.83
C HIS A 44 5.52 -0.64 12.30
N SER A 45 5.65 -1.92 11.96
CA SER A 45 6.86 -2.43 11.35
C SER A 45 6.69 -2.40 9.83
N ILE A 46 7.80 -2.25 9.13
CA ILE A 46 7.77 -2.10 7.69
C ILE A 46 8.88 -2.94 7.05
N ILE A 47 8.51 -3.63 5.97
CA ILE A 47 9.43 -4.36 5.13
C ILE A 47 9.41 -3.65 3.79
N VAL A 48 10.56 -3.46 3.16
CA VAL A 48 10.64 -2.71 1.92
C VAL A 48 11.15 -3.57 0.79
N ALA A 49 10.66 -3.28 -0.40
CA ALA A 49 11.13 -3.91 -1.62
C ALA A 49 11.23 -2.84 -2.70
N SER A 50 12.11 -3.03 -3.67
CA SER A 50 12.30 -2.03 -4.71
C SER A 50 11.55 -2.35 -6.00
N ASN A 51 10.94 -3.50 -6.10
CA ASN A 51 10.10 -3.82 -7.26
C ASN A 51 9.19 -5.00 -6.90
N GLY A 52 8.28 -5.32 -7.82
CA GLY A 52 7.30 -6.36 -7.56
C GLY A 52 7.88 -7.75 -7.44
N VAL A 53 8.96 -8.03 -8.16
CA VAL A 53 9.59 -9.36 -8.09
C VAL A 53 10.17 -9.58 -6.69
N GLU A 54 10.91 -8.59 -6.21
CA GLU A 54 11.48 -8.67 -4.88
C GLU A 54 10.39 -8.79 -3.83
N ALA A 55 9.32 -8.02 -4.00
CA ALA A 55 8.20 -8.03 -3.05
C ALA A 55 7.53 -9.40 -3.00
N LEU A 56 7.33 -10.03 -4.16
CA LEU A 56 6.71 -11.35 -4.16
C LEU A 56 7.56 -12.38 -3.45
N ASN A 57 8.88 -12.26 -3.57
CA ASN A 57 9.76 -13.16 -2.84
C ASN A 57 9.70 -12.91 -1.35
N LEU A 58 9.59 -11.65 -0.94
CA LEU A 58 9.58 -11.31 0.47
C LEU A 58 8.31 -11.76 1.19
N ILE A 59 7.18 -11.83 0.49
CA ILE A 59 5.94 -12.15 1.18
C ILE A 59 5.71 -13.64 1.33
N GLU A 60 6.59 -14.48 0.78
CA GLU A 60 6.43 -15.92 0.91
C GLU A 60 6.55 -16.30 2.37
N GLY A 61 5.47 -16.85 2.92
CA GLY A 61 5.48 -17.28 4.31
C GLY A 61 5.38 -16.16 5.33
N GLU A 62 5.21 -14.92 4.89
CA GLU A 62 5.14 -13.78 5.80
C GLU A 62 3.70 -13.36 6.00
N LYS A 63 3.43 -12.84 7.19
CA LYS A 63 2.14 -12.25 7.44
C LYS A 63 2.26 -10.75 7.20
N ILE A 64 1.51 -10.25 6.24
CA ILE A 64 1.51 -8.83 5.88
C ILE A 64 0.10 -8.30 6.08
N ASP A 65 -0.01 -7.20 6.78
CA ASP A 65 -1.32 -6.62 7.08
C ASP A 65 -1.77 -5.58 6.06
N VAL A 66 -0.83 -4.87 5.46
CA VAL A 66 -1.14 -3.84 4.46
C VAL A 66 0.01 -3.76 3.47
N ILE A 67 -0.32 -3.56 2.20
CA ILE A 67 0.68 -3.38 1.16
C ILE A 67 0.56 -1.98 0.58
N LEU A 68 1.68 -1.28 0.51
CA LEU A 68 1.79 -0.01 -0.20
C LEU A 68 2.66 -0.26 -1.42
N SER A 69 2.21 0.14 -2.60
CA SER A 69 3.01 -0.11 -3.80
C SER A 69 2.93 1.02 -4.79
N ASP A 70 4.08 1.45 -5.26
CA ASP A 70 4.15 2.32 -6.42
C ASP A 70 3.65 1.55 -7.64
N VAL A 71 3.30 2.27 -8.68
CA VAL A 71 2.83 1.66 -9.91
C VAL A 71 3.97 1.42 -10.89
N ARG A 72 4.84 2.40 -11.07
CA ARG A 72 5.93 2.28 -12.02
C ARG A 72 7.20 1.87 -11.35
N MET A 73 7.62 0.64 -11.61
CA MET A 73 8.83 0.09 -11.04
C MET A 73 9.48 -0.81 -12.08
N PRO A 74 10.80 -0.99 -12.01
CA PRO A 74 11.47 -1.90 -12.95
C PRO A 74 11.06 -3.34 -12.69
N ASP A 75 11.20 -4.16 -13.70
CA ASP A 75 10.98 -5.60 -13.66
C ASP A 75 9.51 -5.97 -13.51
N MET A 76 8.84 -5.55 -12.47
CA MET A 76 7.42 -5.80 -12.29
C MET A 76 6.81 -4.59 -11.64
N GLY A 77 5.88 -3.95 -12.31
CA GLY A 77 5.19 -2.78 -11.77
C GLY A 77 4.09 -3.16 -10.79
N GLY A 78 3.47 -2.12 -10.22
CA GLY A 78 2.51 -2.30 -9.15
C GLY A 78 1.22 -2.97 -9.58
N VAL A 79 0.76 -2.75 -10.81
CA VAL A 79 -0.48 -3.36 -11.26
C VAL A 79 -0.31 -4.87 -11.42
N GLU A 80 0.80 -5.28 -12.04
CA GLU A 80 1.08 -6.71 -12.17
C GLU A 80 1.34 -7.35 -10.80
N PHE A 81 2.06 -6.64 -9.94
CA PHE A 81 2.30 -7.13 -8.59
C PHE A 81 0.98 -7.33 -7.84
N HIS A 82 0.08 -6.38 -7.95
CA HIS A 82 -1.24 -6.47 -7.32
C HIS A 82 -1.97 -7.73 -7.80
N GLN A 83 -1.94 -7.98 -9.10
CA GLN A 83 -2.61 -9.14 -9.65
C GLN A 83 -2.04 -10.43 -9.06
N LYS A 84 -0.72 -10.52 -8.99
CA LYS A 84 -0.09 -11.73 -8.47
C LYS A 84 -0.34 -11.91 -6.97
N VAL A 85 -0.38 -10.83 -6.22
CA VAL A 85 -0.73 -10.90 -4.80
C VAL A 85 -2.14 -11.44 -4.62
N ARG A 86 -3.08 -10.94 -5.44
CA ARG A 86 -4.47 -11.37 -5.31
C ARG A 86 -4.70 -12.82 -5.70
N GLU A 87 -3.78 -13.41 -6.44
CA GLU A 87 -3.86 -14.82 -6.75
C GLU A 87 -3.50 -15.71 -5.56
N LYS A 88 -2.87 -15.15 -4.55
CA LYS A 88 -2.50 -15.90 -3.35
C LYS A 88 -3.66 -15.82 -2.36
N PRO A 89 -4.23 -16.96 -1.95
CA PRO A 89 -5.41 -16.93 -1.08
C PRO A 89 -5.18 -16.17 0.23
N GLU A 90 -3.97 -16.25 0.79
CA GLU A 90 -3.70 -15.60 2.04
C GLU A 90 -3.65 -14.08 1.92
N PHE A 91 -3.54 -13.56 0.69
CA PHE A 91 -3.51 -12.11 0.47
C PHE A 91 -4.70 -11.62 -0.35
N ALA A 92 -5.71 -12.45 -0.51
CA ALA A 92 -6.83 -12.09 -1.40
C ALA A 92 -7.56 -10.84 -0.94
N ASN A 93 -7.59 -10.60 0.37
CA ASN A 93 -8.29 -9.44 0.91
C ASN A 93 -7.39 -8.48 1.68
N THR A 94 -6.09 -8.65 1.59
CA THR A 94 -5.16 -7.75 2.26
C THR A 94 -5.29 -6.35 1.68
N PRO A 95 -5.47 -5.32 2.50
CA PRO A 95 -5.57 -3.96 1.98
C PRO A 95 -4.33 -3.60 1.16
N PHE A 96 -4.57 -3.00 0.00
CA PHE A 96 -3.51 -2.66 -0.94
C PHE A 96 -3.69 -1.19 -1.32
N ILE A 97 -2.66 -0.40 -1.12
CA ILE A 97 -2.70 1.02 -1.44
C ILE A 97 -1.74 1.29 -2.58
N PHE A 98 -2.29 1.73 -3.70
CA PHE A 98 -1.47 2.14 -4.84
C PHE A 98 -0.98 3.57 -4.62
N LEU A 99 0.30 3.79 -4.81
CA LEU A 99 0.89 5.11 -4.79
C LEU A 99 1.17 5.47 -6.24
N THR A 100 0.41 6.38 -6.81
CA THR A 100 0.45 6.54 -8.26
C THR A 100 0.52 7.99 -8.67
N GLY A 101 1.16 8.24 -9.80
CA GLY A 101 1.09 9.54 -10.44
C GLY A 101 -0.14 9.65 -11.31
N VAL A 102 -0.37 10.85 -11.83
CA VAL A 102 -1.56 11.12 -12.62
C VAL A 102 -1.61 10.27 -13.88
N SER A 103 -0.46 10.03 -14.48
CA SER A 103 -0.43 9.30 -15.75
C SER A 103 -0.85 7.85 -15.64
N ASP A 104 -0.82 7.27 -14.44
CA ASP A 104 -1.15 5.87 -14.26
C ASP A 104 -2.52 5.66 -13.62
N LEU A 105 -3.25 6.72 -13.43
CA LEU A 105 -4.49 6.66 -12.69
C LEU A 105 -5.51 5.72 -13.30
N ASN A 106 -5.67 5.77 -14.62
CA ASN A 106 -6.66 4.91 -15.28
C ASN A 106 -6.32 3.44 -15.18
N ALA A 107 -5.04 3.11 -15.28
CA ALA A 107 -4.63 1.71 -15.15
C ALA A 107 -4.91 1.18 -13.75
N VAL A 108 -4.70 2.01 -12.74
CA VAL A 108 -4.96 1.61 -11.36
C VAL A 108 -6.45 1.49 -11.11
N LYS A 109 -7.23 2.46 -11.59
CA LYS A 109 -8.68 2.42 -11.40
C LYS A 109 -9.29 1.16 -12.01
N ALA A 110 -8.72 0.67 -13.09
CA ALA A 110 -9.24 -0.52 -13.76
C ALA A 110 -9.12 -1.77 -12.89
N VAL A 111 -8.20 -1.79 -11.93
CA VAL A 111 -7.98 -2.99 -11.11
C VAL A 111 -8.34 -2.81 -9.65
N CYS A 112 -8.59 -1.59 -9.20
CA CYS A 112 -8.95 -1.35 -7.81
C CYS A 112 -10.34 -1.87 -7.50
N GLN A 113 -10.45 -2.53 -6.35
CA GLN A 113 -11.74 -2.97 -5.87
C GLN A 113 -12.08 -2.26 -4.59
N PRO A 114 -13.23 -1.59 -4.53
CA PRO A 114 -13.61 -0.86 -3.32
C PRO A 114 -13.65 -1.76 -2.11
N GLY A 115 -13.23 -1.23 -0.99
CA GLY A 115 -13.24 -1.97 0.25
C GLY A 115 -11.93 -2.62 0.59
N ARG A 116 -11.08 -2.88 -0.38
CA ARG A 116 -9.78 -3.46 -0.08
C ARG A 116 -8.63 -2.78 -0.80
N ASP A 117 -8.90 -2.06 -1.88
CA ASP A 117 -7.87 -1.34 -2.61
C ASP A 117 -8.10 0.15 -2.48
N LEU A 118 -7.02 0.89 -2.25
CA LEU A 118 -7.06 2.34 -2.19
C LEU A 118 -6.05 2.91 -3.14
N LEU A 119 -6.23 4.18 -3.46
CA LEU A 119 -5.32 4.87 -4.35
C LEU A 119 -4.94 6.19 -3.70
N LEU A 120 -3.65 6.45 -3.65
CA LEU A 120 -3.14 7.71 -3.14
C LEU A 120 -2.30 8.33 -4.24
N SER A 121 -2.69 9.53 -4.67
CA SER A 121 -1.97 10.20 -5.76
C SER A 121 -0.72 10.88 -5.26
N LYS A 122 0.38 10.70 -5.97
CA LYS A 122 1.62 11.40 -5.68
C LYS A 122 1.57 12.79 -6.31
N PRO A 123 2.11 13.79 -5.68
CA PRO A 123 2.57 13.79 -4.30
C PRO A 123 1.41 13.87 -3.32
N PHE A 124 1.57 13.26 -2.17
CA PHE A 124 0.52 13.32 -1.16
C PHE A 124 1.11 13.85 0.15
N PRO A 125 0.29 14.55 0.94
CA PRO A 125 0.76 15.00 2.25
C PRO A 125 0.97 13.82 3.17
N VAL A 126 2.01 13.90 3.98
CA VAL A 126 2.33 12.83 4.92
C VAL A 126 1.19 12.57 5.89
N ASP A 127 0.48 13.63 6.28
CA ASP A 127 -0.59 13.44 7.25
C ASP A 127 -1.76 12.62 6.69
N GLN A 128 -1.96 12.57 5.38
CA GLN A 128 -2.96 11.69 4.81
C GLN A 128 -2.58 10.23 5.02
N LEU A 129 -1.31 9.92 4.82
CA LEU A 129 -0.82 8.57 5.06
C LEU A 129 -0.90 8.25 6.55
N LEU A 130 -0.50 9.18 7.39
CA LEU A 130 -0.59 8.98 8.83
C LEU A 130 -2.00 8.69 9.29
N LYS A 131 -2.97 9.39 8.75
CA LYS A 131 -4.36 9.16 9.13
C LYS A 131 -4.83 7.77 8.78
N LEU A 132 -4.39 7.24 7.66
CA LEU A 132 -4.78 5.90 7.27
C LEU A 132 -4.27 4.86 8.24
N PHE A 133 -3.08 5.07 8.80
CA PHE A 133 -2.44 4.06 9.60
C PHE A 133 -2.50 4.28 11.09
N SER A 134 -2.95 5.44 11.53
CA SER A 134 -2.97 5.71 12.96
C SER A 134 -4.25 5.26 13.62
N GLY A 135 -5.27 4.99 12.85
CA GLY A 135 -6.57 4.68 13.41
C GLY A 135 -7.24 5.87 14.05
N ALA A 136 -6.71 7.05 13.85
CA ALA A 136 -7.23 8.22 14.49
C ALA A 136 -8.42 8.82 13.80
N LEU A 137 -8.69 8.42 12.60
CA LEU A 137 -9.82 8.95 11.92
C LEU A 137 -11.04 8.27 12.41
N LYS A 138 -11.87 8.98 12.96
CA LYS A 138 -13.11 8.38 13.42
C LYS A 138 -14.25 9.15 12.84
#